data_02ba15f5993fa7eb7c0ed755384f40fd
#
_entry.id   02ba15f5993fa7eb7c0ed755384f40fd
#
_cell.length_a   1.000
_cell.length_b   1.000
_cell.length_c   1.000
_cell.angle_alpha   90.00
_cell.angle_beta   90.00
_cell.angle_gamma   90.00
#
_symmetry.space_group_name_H-M   'P 1'
#
loop_
_entity.id
_entity.type
_entity.pdbx_description
1 polymer ?
#
loop_
_entity_poly.entity_id
_entity_poly.type
_entity_poly.pdbx_seq_one_letter_code
_entity_poly.pdbx_strand_id
1 'polypeptide(L)'
;SFSPYVFQRMYGHTALAGQWVILLAIMIWLYRPYFNDFKKKTIVWSTLLAVASLIHIYYIPMVMIFMIFSCLQDVLENNGWKQDILMGLIAVAADLLLLYCVGAFSVSSTMQDTGLGNYSANLNVFWNPHGNGKILHEQPLRAGQYEGFGYLGFGILLLLLCAAVIAFVHSIIKYLSQRQRKAGMDTTSKNKGSVRRFIAEHSFAVSMTAAILAAVILALSPVITYNEQIIVTIPYPEIIIKLLSIFRASGRFIWCACYVIMIFAMISVIKLISHKHIAAVVLSAALLMQIYDLSPLITSRDTLTSEENQMNVFSSERWEKVTQSKTHLQTMPFNMMWGNFDMDHVYACANFALDHDMTT
;
A
#
# COMPACT_ATOMS: atom_id res chain seq x y z
N SER A 1 6.32 -0.12 12.57
CA SER A 1 4.86 -0.28 12.55
C SER A 1 4.52 -1.75 12.31
N PHE A 2 3.53 -2.28 13.02
CA PHE A 2 3.03 -3.65 12.83
C PHE A 2 2.03 -3.70 11.65
N SER A 3 2.48 -3.25 10.49
CA SER A 3 1.70 -3.31 9.25
C SER A 3 1.81 -4.71 8.65
N PRO A 4 0.69 -5.43 8.43
CA PRO A 4 0.71 -6.81 7.92
C PRO A 4 1.44 -6.96 6.59
N TYR A 5 1.27 -5.99 5.70
CA TYR A 5 1.85 -6.04 4.35
C TYR A 5 3.35 -5.79 4.33
N VAL A 6 3.92 -5.09 5.32
CA VAL A 6 5.39 -4.96 5.47
C VAL A 6 5.96 -6.32 5.88
N PHE A 7 5.37 -6.97 6.90
CA PHE A 7 5.80 -8.30 7.33
C PHE A 7 5.70 -9.33 6.20
N GLN A 8 4.62 -9.30 5.41
CA GLN A 8 4.45 -10.22 4.30
C GLN A 8 5.56 -10.07 3.24
N ARG A 9 6.06 -8.84 3.01
CA ARG A 9 7.06 -8.56 1.97
C ARG A 9 8.51 -8.58 2.44
N MET A 10 8.74 -8.55 3.75
CA MET A 10 10.07 -8.39 4.34
C MET A 10 11.07 -9.51 3.91
N TYR A 11 10.58 -10.70 3.66
CA TYR A 11 11.43 -11.87 3.36
C TYR A 11 11.31 -12.38 1.91
N GLY A 12 10.31 -11.95 1.14
CA GLY A 12 10.12 -12.41 -0.23
C GLY A 12 10.47 -11.36 -1.28
N HIS A 13 9.93 -10.16 -1.10
CA HIS A 13 10.14 -9.02 -2.01
C HIS A 13 10.58 -7.81 -1.20
N THR A 14 11.80 -7.82 -0.70
CA THR A 14 12.34 -6.85 0.27
C THR A 14 12.21 -5.39 -0.19
N ALA A 15 12.39 -5.11 -1.48
CA ALA A 15 12.16 -3.77 -2.03
C ALA A 15 10.71 -3.28 -1.80
N LEU A 16 9.72 -4.19 -1.79
CA LEU A 16 8.32 -3.85 -1.48
C LEU A 16 8.03 -3.68 0.02
N ALA A 17 8.97 -4.00 0.89
CA ALA A 17 8.89 -3.66 2.31
C ALA A 17 9.26 -2.18 2.58
N GLY A 18 9.81 -1.48 1.60
CA GLY A 18 10.15 -0.04 1.66
C GLY A 18 8.94 0.91 1.73
N GLN A 19 7.83 0.48 2.32
CA GLN A 19 6.54 1.21 2.37
C GLN A 19 6.58 2.50 3.21
N TRP A 20 7.68 2.77 3.90
CA TRP A 20 7.92 4.05 4.57
C TRP A 20 7.85 5.25 3.60
N VAL A 21 8.10 5.02 2.30
CA VAL A 21 7.97 6.02 1.23
C VAL A 21 6.53 6.55 1.14
N ILE A 22 5.53 5.66 1.29
CA ILE A 22 4.10 6.04 1.32
C ILE A 22 3.82 6.93 2.53
N LEU A 23 4.36 6.57 3.70
CA LEU A 23 4.21 7.38 4.92
C LEU A 23 4.85 8.76 4.78
N LEU A 24 6.02 8.84 4.10
CA LEU A 24 6.65 10.13 3.80
C LEU A 24 5.80 10.99 2.86
N ALA A 25 5.18 10.40 1.83
CA ALA A 25 4.28 11.12 0.94
C ALA A 25 3.08 11.71 1.72
N ILE A 26 2.47 10.91 2.60
CA ILE A 26 1.39 11.38 3.50
C ILE A 26 1.91 12.50 4.41
N MET A 27 3.10 12.34 5.00
CA MET A 27 3.71 13.33 5.89
C MET A 27 3.98 14.65 5.16
N ILE A 28 4.58 14.62 3.96
CA ILE A 28 4.84 15.82 3.15
C ILE A 28 3.51 16.55 2.88
N TRP A 29 2.45 15.84 2.54
CA TRP A 29 1.14 16.44 2.34
C TRP A 29 0.59 17.08 3.63
N LEU A 30 0.66 16.38 4.77
CA LEU A 30 0.19 16.93 6.06
C LEU A 30 0.99 18.17 6.49
N TYR A 31 2.30 18.19 6.19
CA TYR A 31 3.20 19.29 6.52
C TYR A 31 3.35 20.31 5.37
N ARG A 32 2.48 20.28 4.35
CA ARG A 32 2.55 21.18 3.20
C ARG A 32 2.67 22.69 3.56
N PRO A 33 2.11 23.22 4.67
CA PRO A 33 2.29 24.63 5.02
C PRO A 33 3.75 25.02 5.23
N TYR A 34 4.62 24.08 5.61
CA TYR A 34 6.06 24.30 5.75
C TYR A 34 6.82 24.32 4.42
N PHE A 35 6.18 23.80 3.36
CA PHE A 35 6.72 23.70 2.01
C PHE A 35 6.00 24.61 1.01
N ASN A 36 5.42 25.75 1.47
CA ASN A 36 4.65 26.66 0.62
C ASN A 36 5.48 27.34 -0.47
N ASP A 37 6.80 27.42 -0.30
CA ASP A 37 7.70 27.93 -1.33
C ASP A 37 7.80 26.94 -2.50
N PHE A 38 7.62 27.43 -3.74
CA PHE A 38 7.65 26.62 -4.95
C PHE A 38 8.92 25.77 -5.05
N LYS A 39 10.10 26.34 -4.76
CA LYS A 39 11.37 25.61 -4.84
C LYS A 39 11.43 24.48 -3.82
N LYS A 40 11.07 24.77 -2.56
CA LYS A 40 11.06 23.75 -1.50
C LYS A 40 10.09 22.61 -1.81
N LYS A 41 8.86 22.97 -2.24
CA LYS A 41 7.83 22.01 -2.63
C LYS A 41 8.32 21.12 -3.78
N THR A 42 8.92 21.72 -4.81
CA THR A 42 9.46 21.00 -5.97
C THR A 42 10.60 20.06 -5.54
N ILE A 43 11.56 20.55 -4.75
CA ILE A 43 12.69 19.72 -4.29
C ILE A 43 12.19 18.53 -3.48
N VAL A 44 11.28 18.73 -2.52
CA VAL A 44 10.82 17.68 -1.61
C VAL A 44 10.07 16.59 -2.37
N TRP A 45 9.13 16.96 -3.26
CA TRP A 45 8.39 15.98 -4.05
C TRP A 45 9.27 15.27 -5.08
N SER A 46 10.17 15.99 -5.77
CA SER A 46 11.10 15.37 -6.73
C SER A 46 12.06 14.42 -6.04
N THR A 47 12.59 14.78 -4.87
CA THR A 47 13.47 13.89 -4.09
C THR A 47 12.74 12.64 -3.64
N LEU A 48 11.51 12.78 -3.12
CA LEU A 48 10.73 11.60 -2.70
C LEU A 48 10.40 10.69 -3.88
N LEU A 49 10.05 11.26 -5.04
CA LEU A 49 9.76 10.49 -6.25
C LEU A 49 11.01 9.74 -6.74
N ALA A 50 12.16 10.41 -6.77
CA ALA A 50 13.46 9.79 -7.11
C ALA A 50 13.85 8.65 -6.17
N VAL A 51 13.66 8.83 -4.86
CA VAL A 51 13.90 7.76 -3.88
C VAL A 51 12.91 6.59 -4.09
N ALA A 52 11.65 6.89 -4.35
CA ALA A 52 10.62 5.92 -4.61
C ALA A 52 10.96 5.03 -5.82
N SER A 53 11.39 5.64 -6.93
CA SER A 53 11.74 4.93 -8.17
C SER A 53 12.98 4.05 -8.01
N LEU A 54 13.99 4.50 -7.23
CA LEU A 54 15.19 3.73 -6.94
C LEU A 54 14.95 2.53 -6.00
N ILE A 55 13.90 2.56 -5.18
CA ILE A 55 13.53 1.42 -4.34
C ILE A 55 12.70 0.41 -5.16
N HIS A 56 11.61 0.86 -5.76
CA HIS A 56 10.76 -0.01 -6.58
C HIS A 56 9.77 0.80 -7.41
N ILE A 57 9.61 0.44 -8.70
CA ILE A 57 8.76 1.16 -9.67
C ILE A 57 7.30 1.37 -9.21
N TYR A 58 6.75 0.47 -8.39
CA TYR A 58 5.39 0.60 -7.84
C TYR A 58 5.21 1.79 -6.90
N TYR A 59 6.27 2.30 -6.28
CA TYR A 59 6.17 3.45 -5.40
C TYR A 59 5.99 4.77 -6.17
N ILE A 60 6.38 4.83 -7.44
CA ILE A 60 6.19 6.02 -8.29
C ILE A 60 4.71 6.43 -8.30
N PRO A 61 3.77 5.62 -8.81
CA PRO A 61 2.35 5.98 -8.82
C PRO A 61 1.75 6.13 -7.41
N MET A 62 2.25 5.40 -6.40
CA MET A 62 1.78 5.55 -5.03
C MET A 62 2.12 6.94 -4.45
N VAL A 63 3.34 7.43 -4.68
CA VAL A 63 3.75 8.78 -4.31
C VAL A 63 3.01 9.83 -5.15
N MET A 64 2.85 9.59 -6.46
CA MET A 64 2.13 10.48 -7.35
C MET A 64 0.67 10.66 -6.94
N ILE A 65 -0.02 9.64 -6.43
CA ILE A 65 -1.38 9.78 -5.89
C ILE A 65 -1.39 10.89 -4.83
N PHE A 66 -0.53 10.82 -3.81
CA PHE A 66 -0.50 11.82 -2.74
C PHE A 66 -0.05 13.20 -3.24
N MET A 67 0.90 13.26 -4.16
CA MET A 67 1.34 14.51 -4.78
C MET A 67 0.19 15.19 -5.54
N ILE A 68 -0.51 14.46 -6.42
CA ILE A 68 -1.61 15.00 -7.24
C ILE A 68 -2.77 15.47 -6.35
N PHE A 69 -3.16 14.70 -5.35
CA PHE A 69 -4.27 15.08 -4.47
C PHE A 69 -3.89 16.16 -3.45
N SER A 70 -2.61 16.31 -3.12
CA SER A 70 -2.10 17.49 -2.42
C SER A 70 -2.27 18.75 -3.28
N CYS A 71 -1.94 18.69 -4.57
CA CYS A 71 -2.17 19.78 -5.53
C CYS A 71 -3.68 20.06 -5.73
N LEU A 72 -4.52 19.02 -5.76
CA LEU A 72 -5.98 19.22 -5.80
C LEU A 72 -6.48 20.03 -4.60
N GLN A 73 -5.94 19.76 -3.41
CA GLN A 73 -6.27 20.54 -2.22
C GLN A 73 -5.91 22.02 -2.41
N ASP A 74 -4.73 22.33 -2.99
CA ASP A 74 -4.35 23.71 -3.28
C ASP A 74 -5.28 24.37 -4.32
N VAL A 75 -5.75 23.63 -5.32
CA VAL A 75 -6.78 24.08 -6.26
C VAL A 75 -8.07 24.43 -5.55
N LEU A 76 -8.54 23.56 -4.64
CA LEU A 76 -9.79 23.79 -3.90
C LEU A 76 -9.71 25.00 -2.96
N GLU A 77 -8.52 25.31 -2.49
CA GLU A 77 -8.21 26.46 -1.63
C GLU A 77 -7.87 27.75 -2.43
N ASN A 78 -7.83 27.67 -3.76
CA ASN A 78 -7.35 28.72 -4.69
C ASN A 78 -5.88 29.15 -4.44
N ASN A 79 -5.02 28.23 -4.02
CA ASN A 79 -3.62 28.45 -3.74
C ASN A 79 -2.76 28.02 -4.93
N GLY A 80 -2.34 28.95 -5.77
CA GLY A 80 -1.20 28.79 -6.71
C GLY A 80 -1.17 27.55 -7.63
N TRP A 81 -2.32 26.97 -7.99
CA TRP A 81 -2.44 25.69 -8.72
C TRP A 81 -1.57 25.57 -9.98
N LYS A 82 -1.26 26.69 -10.67
CA LYS A 82 -0.38 26.69 -11.85
C LYS A 82 1.06 26.30 -11.49
N GLN A 83 1.53 26.75 -10.33
CA GLN A 83 2.84 26.39 -9.81
C GLN A 83 2.88 24.91 -9.42
N ASP A 84 1.76 24.36 -8.92
CA ASP A 84 1.65 22.94 -8.57
C ASP A 84 1.71 22.04 -9.79
N ILE A 85 1.06 22.42 -10.88
CA ILE A 85 1.19 21.69 -12.16
C ILE A 85 2.64 21.72 -12.64
N LEU A 86 3.29 22.90 -12.61
CA LEU A 86 4.69 23.03 -13.01
C LEU A 86 5.61 22.19 -12.12
N MET A 87 5.39 22.22 -10.80
CA MET A 87 6.10 21.38 -9.84
C MET A 87 5.96 19.88 -10.17
N GLY A 88 4.73 19.42 -10.43
CA GLY A 88 4.47 18.04 -10.80
C GLY A 88 5.17 17.64 -12.10
N LEU A 89 5.14 18.50 -13.12
CA LEU A 89 5.86 18.26 -14.38
C LEU A 89 7.38 18.17 -14.17
N ILE A 90 7.96 19.06 -13.36
CA ILE A 90 9.40 19.03 -13.04
C ILE A 90 9.74 17.75 -12.29
N ALA A 91 8.93 17.35 -11.30
CA ALA A 91 9.17 16.16 -10.51
C ALA A 91 9.15 14.89 -11.38
N VAL A 92 8.14 14.75 -12.26
CA VAL A 92 8.03 13.63 -13.19
C VAL A 92 9.16 13.62 -14.22
N ALA A 93 9.51 14.79 -14.79
CA ALA A 93 10.61 14.89 -15.75
C ALA A 93 11.96 14.52 -15.13
N ALA A 94 12.22 14.97 -13.89
CA ALA A 94 13.43 14.61 -13.15
C ALA A 94 13.51 13.11 -12.87
N ASP A 95 12.39 12.50 -12.49
CA ASP A 95 12.30 11.06 -12.23
C ASP A 95 12.50 10.22 -13.51
N LEU A 96 11.88 10.61 -14.62
CA LEU A 96 12.09 9.96 -15.93
C LEU A 96 13.54 10.05 -16.38
N LEU A 97 14.18 11.20 -16.17
CA LEU A 97 15.61 11.37 -16.46
C LEU A 97 16.47 10.44 -15.57
N LEU A 98 16.15 10.35 -14.28
CA LEU A 98 16.84 9.44 -13.37
C LEU A 98 16.69 7.98 -13.83
N LEU A 99 15.46 7.54 -14.15
CA LEU A 99 15.18 6.20 -14.65
C LEU A 99 15.92 5.91 -15.96
N TYR A 100 16.03 6.90 -16.85
CA TYR A 100 16.86 6.78 -18.05
C TYR A 100 18.34 6.60 -17.73
N CYS A 101 18.88 7.39 -16.82
CA CYS A 101 20.29 7.31 -16.42
C CYS A 101 20.65 5.96 -15.76
N VAL A 102 19.73 5.36 -15.01
CA VAL A 102 19.95 4.04 -14.40
C VAL A 102 19.62 2.88 -15.35
N GLY A 103 19.26 3.15 -16.61
CA GLY A 103 19.03 2.13 -17.62
C GLY A 103 17.68 1.40 -17.52
N ALA A 104 16.71 1.94 -16.81
CA ALA A 104 15.41 1.29 -16.62
C ALA A 104 14.67 1.01 -17.94
N PHE A 105 14.96 1.76 -19.01
CA PHE A 105 14.34 1.60 -20.34
C PHE A 105 15.14 0.71 -21.29
N SER A 106 16.31 0.21 -20.89
CA SER A 106 17.16 -0.65 -21.76
C SER A 106 16.74 -2.12 -21.77
N VAL A 107 15.87 -2.52 -20.84
CA VAL A 107 15.35 -3.89 -20.77
C VAL A 107 14.11 -4.02 -21.65
N SER A 108 14.23 -4.72 -22.76
CA SER A 108 13.06 -5.13 -23.55
C SER A 108 12.30 -6.23 -22.82
N SER A 109 11.18 -5.89 -22.19
CA SER A 109 10.32 -6.91 -21.63
C SER A 109 9.61 -7.67 -22.74
N THR A 110 10.02 -8.89 -23.03
CA THR A 110 9.29 -9.83 -23.89
C THR A 110 8.03 -10.40 -23.23
N MET A 111 7.83 -10.11 -21.96
CA MET A 111 6.65 -10.57 -21.22
C MET A 111 5.46 -9.62 -21.46
N GLN A 112 4.62 -9.98 -22.43
CA GLN A 112 3.27 -9.42 -22.61
C GLN A 112 2.27 -10.03 -21.60
N ASP A 113 2.68 -10.27 -20.36
CA ASP A 113 1.76 -10.82 -19.38
C ASP A 113 0.87 -9.69 -18.83
N THR A 114 -0.34 -9.64 -19.34
CA THR A 114 -1.39 -8.73 -18.90
C THR A 114 -1.93 -9.18 -17.53
N GLY A 115 -1.11 -9.14 -16.49
CA GLY A 115 -1.53 -9.45 -15.11
C GLY A 115 -2.59 -8.49 -14.56
N LEU A 116 -2.93 -7.45 -15.35
CA LEU A 116 -4.00 -6.51 -15.04
C LEU A 116 -5.33 -7.25 -14.95
N GLY A 117 -6.02 -7.12 -13.81
CA GLY A 117 -7.26 -7.85 -13.51
C GLY A 117 -7.07 -9.21 -12.83
N ASN A 118 -5.86 -9.77 -12.85
CA ASN A 118 -5.54 -11.02 -12.17
C ASN A 118 -4.90 -10.76 -10.78
N TYR A 119 -3.86 -9.93 -10.73
CA TYR A 119 -3.15 -9.56 -9.50
C TYR A 119 -3.76 -8.29 -8.86
N SER A 120 -5.08 -8.23 -8.80
CA SER A 120 -5.86 -7.12 -8.25
C SER A 120 -6.20 -7.32 -6.79
N ALA A 121 -6.67 -6.25 -6.12
CA ALA A 121 -7.30 -6.36 -4.81
C ALA A 121 -8.72 -6.92 -4.93
N ASN A 122 -9.17 -7.60 -3.88
CA ASN A 122 -10.55 -8.05 -3.73
C ASN A 122 -11.34 -7.05 -2.89
N LEU A 123 -12.67 -7.00 -3.01
CA LEU A 123 -13.51 -6.11 -2.19
C LEU A 123 -13.43 -6.44 -0.69
N ASN A 124 -13.06 -7.67 -0.32
CA ASN A 124 -12.86 -8.09 1.06
C ASN A 124 -11.48 -7.74 1.64
N VAL A 125 -10.63 -7.05 0.88
CA VAL A 125 -9.19 -6.81 1.13
C VAL A 125 -8.87 -6.26 2.52
N PHE A 126 -9.72 -5.39 3.08
CA PHE A 126 -9.43 -4.74 4.36
C PHE A 126 -9.62 -5.63 5.57
N TRP A 127 -10.40 -6.71 5.46
CA TRP A 127 -10.69 -7.63 6.57
C TRP A 127 -10.37 -9.10 6.29
N ASN A 128 -9.91 -9.44 5.09
CA ASN A 128 -9.47 -10.80 4.77
C ASN A 128 -7.98 -10.98 5.09
N PRO A 129 -7.61 -11.82 6.06
CA PRO A 129 -6.23 -11.99 6.49
C PRO A 129 -5.39 -12.89 5.56
N HIS A 130 -5.96 -13.53 4.55
CA HIS A 130 -5.26 -14.48 3.66
C HIS A 130 -4.46 -15.56 4.45
N GLY A 131 -5.06 -16.14 5.48
CA GLY A 131 -4.41 -17.11 6.36
C GLY A 131 -3.41 -16.52 7.38
N ASN A 132 -3.14 -15.21 7.34
CA ASN A 132 -2.16 -14.55 8.22
C ASN A 132 -2.76 -13.95 9.49
N GLY A 133 -4.05 -14.13 9.74
CA GLY A 133 -4.75 -13.66 10.95
C GLY A 133 -5.12 -14.82 11.85
N LYS A 134 -5.04 -14.58 13.16
CA LYS A 134 -5.45 -15.57 14.18
C LYS A 134 -6.92 -15.43 14.57
N ILE A 135 -7.47 -14.21 14.50
CA ILE A 135 -8.82 -13.89 14.96
C ILE A 135 -9.82 -14.02 13.81
N LEU A 136 -9.53 -13.41 12.66
CA LEU A 136 -10.37 -13.51 11.48
C LEU A 136 -9.94 -14.69 10.60
N HIS A 137 -10.93 -15.45 10.14
CA HIS A 137 -10.69 -16.53 9.19
C HIS A 137 -10.49 -15.97 7.77
N GLU A 138 -9.64 -16.67 7.04
CA GLU A 138 -9.41 -16.38 5.63
C GLU A 138 -10.70 -16.57 4.83
N GLN A 139 -10.89 -15.72 3.84
CA GLN A 139 -11.99 -15.79 2.88
C GLN A 139 -11.45 -16.19 1.52
N PRO A 140 -12.24 -16.91 0.70
CA PRO A 140 -11.83 -17.32 -0.63
C PRO A 140 -11.38 -16.13 -1.50
N LEU A 141 -10.41 -16.38 -2.36
CA LEU A 141 -9.86 -15.42 -3.32
C LEU A 141 -9.70 -16.07 -4.68
N ARG A 142 -9.74 -15.28 -5.74
CA ARG A 142 -9.32 -15.74 -7.05
C ARG A 142 -7.79 -15.90 -7.11
N ALA A 143 -7.34 -16.81 -7.97
CA ALA A 143 -5.92 -16.99 -8.23
C ALA A 143 -5.27 -15.65 -8.60
N GLY A 144 -4.08 -15.37 -8.06
CA GLY A 144 -3.35 -14.12 -8.29
C GLY A 144 -3.68 -12.98 -7.31
N GLN A 145 -4.84 -12.95 -6.67
CA GLN A 145 -5.24 -11.85 -5.76
C GLN A 145 -4.47 -11.80 -4.43
N TYR A 146 -3.61 -12.77 -4.16
CA TYR A 146 -2.66 -12.71 -3.04
C TYR A 146 -1.72 -11.49 -3.10
N GLU A 147 -1.50 -10.92 -4.30
CA GLU A 147 -0.72 -9.70 -4.50
C GLU A 147 -1.41 -8.45 -3.97
N GLY A 148 -2.74 -8.46 -3.89
CA GLY A 148 -3.57 -7.39 -3.34
C GLY A 148 -3.76 -7.46 -1.84
N PHE A 149 -2.86 -8.08 -1.08
CA PHE A 149 -2.96 -8.18 0.38
C PHE A 149 -2.96 -6.80 1.04
N GLY A 150 -4.08 -6.45 1.68
CA GLY A 150 -4.31 -5.16 2.34
C GLY A 150 -5.06 -5.29 3.66
N TYR A 151 -4.97 -6.44 4.32
CA TYR A 151 -5.56 -6.68 5.62
C TYR A 151 -5.12 -5.63 6.64
N LEU A 152 -6.07 -4.92 7.26
CA LEU A 152 -5.75 -3.87 8.22
C LEU A 152 -5.24 -4.43 9.55
N GLY A 153 -5.59 -5.68 9.87
CA GLY A 153 -5.39 -6.31 11.16
C GLY A 153 -6.53 -6.02 12.14
N PHE A 154 -6.78 -6.96 13.02
CA PHE A 154 -7.93 -6.89 13.93
C PHE A 154 -7.89 -5.67 14.86
N GLY A 155 -6.71 -5.27 15.33
CA GLY A 155 -6.55 -4.09 16.18
C GLY A 155 -7.02 -2.79 15.51
N ILE A 156 -6.69 -2.59 14.23
CA ILE A 156 -7.13 -1.41 13.48
C ILE A 156 -8.63 -1.46 13.20
N LEU A 157 -9.17 -2.63 12.83
CA LEU A 157 -10.61 -2.82 12.65
C LEU A 157 -11.38 -2.50 13.95
N LEU A 158 -10.85 -2.90 15.09
CA LEU A 158 -11.41 -2.57 16.40
C LEU A 158 -11.38 -1.06 16.68
N LEU A 159 -10.27 -0.36 16.36
CA LEU A 159 -10.19 1.10 16.50
C LEU A 159 -11.21 1.82 15.62
N LEU A 160 -11.41 1.36 14.38
CA LEU A 160 -12.42 1.92 13.47
C LEU A 160 -13.83 1.74 14.04
N LEU A 161 -14.13 0.55 14.55
CA LEU A 161 -15.42 0.26 15.20
C LEU A 161 -15.62 1.14 16.44
N CYS A 162 -14.64 1.24 17.32
CA CYS A 162 -14.68 2.11 18.50
C CYS A 162 -14.91 3.57 18.10
N ALA A 163 -14.18 4.08 17.12
CA ALA A 163 -14.34 5.45 16.64
C ALA A 163 -15.74 5.68 16.05
N ALA A 164 -16.27 4.74 15.29
CA ALA A 164 -17.62 4.81 14.72
C ALA A 164 -18.71 4.84 15.82
N VAL A 165 -18.60 3.96 16.82
CA VAL A 165 -19.53 3.91 17.95
C VAL A 165 -19.50 5.21 18.74
N ILE A 166 -18.31 5.71 19.10
CA ILE A 166 -18.17 6.96 19.85
C ILE A 166 -18.74 8.14 19.06
N ALA A 167 -18.41 8.25 17.77
CA ALA A 167 -18.94 9.30 16.91
C ALA A 167 -20.47 9.24 16.78
N PHE A 168 -21.02 8.05 16.69
CA PHE A 168 -22.48 7.82 16.64
C PHE A 168 -23.16 8.28 17.95
N VAL A 169 -22.63 7.89 19.10
CA VAL A 169 -23.13 8.30 20.42
C VAL A 169 -23.07 9.82 20.57
N HIS A 170 -21.94 10.45 20.21
CA HIS A 170 -21.81 11.92 20.23
C HIS A 170 -22.83 12.60 19.31
N SER A 171 -23.10 12.02 18.14
CA SER A 171 -24.10 12.55 17.21
C SER A 171 -25.51 12.47 17.79
N ILE A 172 -25.87 11.37 18.44
CA ILE A 172 -27.16 11.21 19.13
C ILE A 172 -27.31 12.26 20.26
N ILE A 173 -26.31 12.38 21.15
CA ILE A 173 -26.32 13.34 22.24
C ILE A 173 -26.50 14.76 21.71
N LYS A 174 -25.75 15.13 20.66
CA LYS A 174 -25.86 16.43 20.01
C LYS A 174 -27.26 16.65 19.40
N TYR A 175 -27.81 15.66 18.75
CA TYR A 175 -29.15 15.72 18.18
C TYR A 175 -30.23 15.95 19.27
N LEU A 176 -30.17 15.17 20.35
CA LEU A 176 -31.14 15.29 21.46
C LEU A 176 -31.01 16.65 22.14
N SER A 177 -29.79 17.15 22.41
CA SER A 177 -29.57 18.48 23.01
C SER A 177 -30.05 19.63 22.12
N GLN A 178 -29.90 19.50 20.79
CA GLN A 178 -30.42 20.48 19.83
C GLN A 178 -31.96 20.46 19.76
N ARG A 179 -32.59 19.29 19.88
CA ARG A 179 -34.05 19.15 19.90
C ARG A 179 -34.62 19.84 21.12
N GLN A 180 -34.00 19.70 22.30
CA GLN A 180 -34.41 20.40 23.52
C GLN A 180 -34.29 21.92 23.39
N ARG A 181 -33.21 22.42 22.74
CA ARG A 181 -33.01 23.87 22.50
C ARG A 181 -33.99 24.46 21.47
N LYS A 182 -34.36 23.69 20.43
CA LYS A 182 -35.32 24.15 19.40
C LYS A 182 -36.77 24.20 19.89
N ALA A 183 -37.12 23.47 20.93
CA ALA A 183 -38.43 23.56 21.54
C ALA A 183 -38.71 24.92 22.22
N GLY A 184 -37.68 25.77 22.36
CA GLY A 184 -37.76 27.09 22.99
C GLY A 184 -37.40 28.31 22.12
N MET A 185 -37.16 28.14 20.80
CA MET A 185 -36.66 29.25 19.99
C MET A 185 -37.17 29.21 18.55
N ASP A 186 -37.77 30.32 18.10
CA ASP A 186 -38.17 30.58 16.72
C ASP A 186 -36.95 30.56 15.79
N THR A 187 -37.06 29.83 14.69
CA THR A 187 -35.98 29.64 13.73
C THR A 187 -36.09 30.61 12.58
N THR A 188 -35.30 31.66 12.61
CA THR A 188 -35.02 32.45 11.41
C THR A 188 -33.52 32.42 11.08
N SER A 189 -33.26 32.15 9.80
CA SER A 189 -31.98 32.17 9.09
C SER A 189 -31.24 30.84 8.95
N LYS A 190 -31.61 30.08 7.93
CA LYS A 190 -30.72 29.12 7.25
C LYS A 190 -29.84 29.90 6.26
N ASN A 191 -28.66 30.27 6.68
CA ASN A 191 -27.62 30.69 5.75
C ASN A 191 -27.20 29.45 4.91
N LYS A 192 -27.71 29.36 3.67
CA LYS A 192 -27.30 28.33 2.69
C LYS A 192 -25.84 28.63 2.32
N GLY A 193 -24.89 28.09 3.06
CA GLY A 193 -23.49 28.11 2.66
C GLY A 193 -23.38 27.52 1.24
N SER A 194 -22.73 28.23 0.33
CA SER A 194 -22.45 27.73 -1.02
C SER A 194 -21.68 26.42 -0.91
N VAL A 195 -22.05 25.40 -1.71
CA VAL A 195 -21.33 24.10 -1.81
C VAL A 195 -19.82 24.33 -2.01
N ARG A 196 -19.46 25.37 -2.79
CA ARG A 196 -18.05 25.76 -2.99
C ARG A 196 -17.35 26.15 -1.68
N ARG A 197 -18.03 26.88 -0.79
CA ARG A 197 -17.47 27.25 0.51
C ARG A 197 -17.29 26.03 1.41
N PHE A 198 -18.26 25.13 1.42
CA PHE A 198 -18.16 23.86 2.17
C PHE A 198 -16.97 23.02 1.69
N ILE A 199 -16.78 22.89 0.35
CA ILE A 199 -15.65 22.13 -0.23
C ILE A 199 -14.32 22.81 0.14
N ALA A 200 -14.21 24.13 0.09
CA ALA A 200 -12.99 24.83 0.47
C ALA A 200 -12.66 24.67 1.97
N GLU A 201 -13.66 24.74 2.83
CA GLU A 201 -13.50 24.55 4.28
C GLU A 201 -13.11 23.10 4.65
N HIS A 202 -13.41 22.13 3.78
CA HIS A 202 -13.12 20.71 3.96
C HIS A 202 -12.16 20.16 2.91
N SER A 203 -11.39 21.01 2.27
CA SER A 203 -10.50 20.70 1.12
C SER A 203 -9.59 19.51 1.38
N PHE A 204 -8.97 19.45 2.56
CA PHE A 204 -8.13 18.33 2.98
C PHE A 204 -8.90 17.01 3.02
N ALA A 205 -10.06 16.97 3.66
CA ALA A 205 -10.88 15.76 3.77
C ALA A 205 -11.37 15.28 2.40
N VAL A 206 -11.80 16.22 1.54
CA VAL A 206 -12.24 15.93 0.17
C VAL A 206 -11.10 15.34 -0.65
N SER A 207 -9.93 16.00 -0.64
CA SER A 207 -8.77 15.56 -1.41
C SER A 207 -8.20 14.23 -0.90
N MET A 208 -8.15 14.03 0.42
CA MET A 208 -7.67 12.77 1.01
C MET A 208 -8.62 11.61 0.70
N THR A 209 -9.94 11.84 0.78
CA THR A 209 -10.93 10.83 0.39
C THR A 209 -10.82 10.49 -1.09
N ALA A 210 -10.62 11.48 -1.95
CA ALA A 210 -10.41 11.26 -3.38
C ALA A 210 -9.12 10.48 -3.66
N ALA A 211 -8.03 10.73 -2.92
CA ALA A 211 -6.80 9.95 -3.00
C ALA A 211 -7.00 8.48 -2.62
N ILE A 212 -7.72 8.22 -1.53
CA ILE A 212 -8.07 6.86 -1.10
C ILE A 212 -8.89 6.15 -2.19
N LEU A 213 -9.93 6.82 -2.70
CA LEU A 213 -10.79 6.25 -3.74
C LEU A 213 -10.00 5.96 -5.02
N ALA A 214 -9.11 6.85 -5.44
CA ALA A 214 -8.24 6.62 -6.59
C ALA A 214 -7.32 5.40 -6.38
N ALA A 215 -6.70 5.27 -5.21
CA ALA A 215 -5.88 4.13 -4.86
C ALA A 215 -6.67 2.81 -4.86
N VAL A 216 -7.89 2.82 -4.30
CA VAL A 216 -8.78 1.65 -4.28
C VAL A 216 -9.22 1.27 -5.70
N ILE A 217 -9.61 2.24 -6.53
CA ILE A 217 -10.03 1.98 -7.92
C ILE A 217 -8.87 1.38 -8.72
N LEU A 218 -7.66 1.91 -8.58
CA LEU A 218 -6.47 1.36 -9.21
C LEU A 218 -6.15 -0.06 -8.71
N ALA A 219 -6.33 -0.31 -7.40
CA ALA A 219 -6.08 -1.62 -6.80
C ALA A 219 -7.08 -2.68 -7.26
N LEU A 220 -8.36 -2.32 -7.36
CA LEU A 220 -9.42 -3.24 -7.80
C LEU A 220 -9.27 -3.63 -9.28
N SER A 221 -8.60 -2.79 -10.11
CA SER A 221 -8.41 -3.06 -11.53
C SER A 221 -9.75 -3.12 -12.30
N PRO A 222 -9.77 -3.43 -13.61
CA PRO A 222 -11.04 -3.52 -14.36
C PRO A 222 -11.93 -4.70 -13.92
N VAL A 223 -11.39 -5.74 -13.28
CA VAL A 223 -12.16 -6.92 -12.85
C VAL A 223 -12.40 -6.87 -11.35
N ILE A 224 -13.54 -6.31 -10.97
CA ILE A 224 -13.93 -6.18 -9.56
C ILE A 224 -14.51 -7.50 -9.06
N THR A 225 -13.98 -8.01 -7.95
CA THR A 225 -14.34 -9.31 -7.39
C THR A 225 -14.68 -9.21 -5.91
N TYR A 226 -15.56 -10.10 -5.47
CA TYR A 226 -15.81 -10.38 -4.06
C TYR A 226 -15.67 -11.88 -3.83
N ASN A 227 -14.77 -12.28 -2.94
CA ASN A 227 -14.31 -13.66 -2.84
C ASN A 227 -13.84 -14.18 -4.21
N GLU A 228 -14.31 -15.33 -4.67
CA GLU A 228 -13.98 -15.91 -5.99
C GLU A 228 -14.85 -15.35 -7.13
N GLN A 229 -15.93 -14.61 -6.81
CA GLN A 229 -16.91 -14.18 -7.80
C GLN A 229 -16.53 -12.87 -8.45
N ILE A 230 -16.66 -12.79 -9.76
CA ILE A 230 -16.60 -11.52 -10.51
C ILE A 230 -17.94 -10.80 -10.32
N ILE A 231 -17.89 -9.60 -9.72
CA ILE A 231 -19.07 -8.75 -9.54
C ILE A 231 -19.31 -7.93 -10.79
N VAL A 232 -18.25 -7.31 -11.33
CA VAL A 232 -18.34 -6.49 -12.53
C VAL A 232 -16.99 -6.43 -13.24
N THR A 233 -17.02 -6.39 -14.56
CA THR A 233 -15.85 -6.09 -15.40
C THR A 233 -16.09 -4.76 -16.11
N ILE A 234 -15.21 -3.79 -15.85
CA ILE A 234 -15.28 -2.46 -16.45
C ILE A 234 -14.44 -2.46 -17.73
N PRO A 235 -15.02 -2.16 -18.89
CA PRO A 235 -14.28 -2.09 -20.14
C PRO A 235 -13.40 -0.82 -20.14
N TYR A 236 -12.09 -1.00 -19.97
CA TYR A 236 -11.15 0.11 -20.12
C TYR A 236 -10.71 0.28 -21.58
N PRO A 237 -10.53 1.52 -22.05
CA PRO A 237 -9.88 1.77 -23.35
C PRO A 237 -8.49 1.14 -23.40
N GLU A 238 -8.08 0.68 -24.61
CA GLU A 238 -6.78 0.01 -24.78
C GLU A 238 -5.58 0.83 -24.31
N ILE A 239 -5.63 2.14 -24.48
CA ILE A 239 -4.55 3.03 -24.03
C ILE A 239 -4.40 2.99 -22.49
N ILE A 240 -5.50 2.90 -21.76
CA ILE A 240 -5.49 2.78 -20.28
C ILE A 240 -4.99 1.39 -19.90
N ILE A 241 -5.42 0.35 -20.60
CA ILE A 241 -4.93 -1.02 -20.36
C ILE A 241 -3.42 -1.08 -20.57
N LYS A 242 -2.89 -0.54 -21.67
CA LYS A 242 -1.44 -0.49 -21.93
C LYS A 242 -0.67 0.27 -20.86
N LEU A 243 -1.19 1.39 -20.37
CA LEU A 243 -0.57 2.17 -19.32
C LEU A 243 -0.57 1.43 -17.97
N LEU A 244 -1.70 0.84 -17.58
CA LEU A 244 -1.84 0.13 -16.32
C LEU A 244 -1.15 -1.24 -16.32
N SER A 245 -0.99 -1.88 -17.49
CA SER A 245 -0.29 -3.17 -17.61
C SER A 245 1.19 -3.11 -17.27
N ILE A 246 1.80 -1.91 -17.24
CA ILE A 246 3.14 -1.69 -16.69
C ILE A 246 3.18 -2.14 -15.21
N PHE A 247 2.06 -2.00 -14.50
CA PHE A 247 1.90 -2.40 -13.11
C PHE A 247 1.09 -3.68 -13.00
N ARG A 248 1.71 -4.82 -13.33
CA ARG A 248 1.08 -6.15 -13.34
C ARG A 248 0.26 -6.45 -12.08
N ALA A 249 0.80 -6.14 -10.90
CA ALA A 249 0.16 -6.37 -9.60
C ALA A 249 -0.51 -5.08 -9.08
N SER A 250 -1.59 -4.66 -9.73
CA SER A 250 -2.35 -3.46 -9.37
C SER A 250 -2.89 -3.48 -7.93
N GLY A 251 -3.16 -4.66 -7.37
CA GLY A 251 -3.62 -4.85 -6.00
C GLY A 251 -2.75 -4.17 -4.94
N ARG A 252 -1.46 -3.97 -5.21
CA ARG A 252 -0.52 -3.29 -4.31
C ARG A 252 -0.87 -1.82 -4.04
N PHE A 253 -1.61 -1.14 -4.94
CA PHE A 253 -2.04 0.25 -4.73
C PHE A 253 -2.96 0.40 -3.52
N ILE A 254 -3.57 -0.69 -3.04
CA ILE A 254 -4.40 -0.69 -1.83
C ILE A 254 -3.65 -0.21 -0.58
N TRP A 255 -2.32 -0.37 -0.54
CA TRP A 255 -1.50 0.04 0.61
C TRP A 255 -1.60 1.54 0.90
N CYS A 256 -1.78 2.37 -0.14
CA CYS A 256 -2.01 3.80 0.03
C CYS A 256 -3.27 4.06 0.88
N ALA A 257 -4.37 3.37 0.57
CA ALA A 257 -5.61 3.45 1.32
C ALA A 257 -5.44 2.89 2.74
N CYS A 258 -4.78 1.74 2.89
CA CYS A 258 -4.54 1.10 4.17
C CYS A 258 -3.82 2.02 5.17
N TYR A 259 -2.73 2.67 4.76
CA TYR A 259 -1.98 3.57 5.64
C TYR A 259 -2.80 4.78 6.06
N VAL A 260 -3.56 5.39 5.15
CA VAL A 260 -4.43 6.51 5.50
C VAL A 260 -5.54 6.08 6.47
N ILE A 261 -6.15 4.91 6.24
CA ILE A 261 -7.18 4.35 7.13
C ILE A 261 -6.61 4.05 8.51
N MET A 262 -5.41 3.47 8.60
CA MET A 262 -4.75 3.20 9.88
C MET A 262 -4.47 4.48 10.66
N ILE A 263 -3.91 5.52 10.00
CA ILE A 263 -3.64 6.83 10.61
C ILE A 263 -4.96 7.48 11.05
N PHE A 264 -5.99 7.43 10.20
CA PHE A 264 -7.30 7.96 10.50
C PHE A 264 -7.93 7.28 11.72
N ALA A 265 -7.85 5.95 11.84
CA ALA A 265 -8.39 5.20 12.97
C ALA A 265 -7.74 5.65 14.29
N MET A 266 -6.41 5.75 14.31
CA MET A 266 -5.66 6.18 15.50
C MET A 266 -5.99 7.63 15.90
N ILE A 267 -5.98 8.56 14.93
CA ILE A 267 -6.29 9.98 15.18
C ILE A 267 -7.75 10.14 15.64
N SER A 268 -8.68 9.39 15.08
CA SER A 268 -10.09 9.45 15.45
C SER A 268 -10.30 9.07 16.92
N VAL A 269 -9.68 8.01 17.39
CA VAL A 269 -9.74 7.60 18.81
C VAL A 269 -9.15 8.69 19.71
N ILE A 270 -7.97 9.24 19.36
CA ILE A 270 -7.32 10.31 20.15
C ILE A 270 -8.21 11.57 20.21
N LYS A 271 -8.89 11.93 19.14
CA LYS A 271 -9.75 13.13 19.09
C LYS A 271 -11.12 12.93 19.74
N LEU A 272 -11.69 11.73 19.64
CA LEU A 272 -13.02 11.43 20.15
C LEU A 272 -13.04 11.14 21.67
N ILE A 273 -11.93 10.64 22.22
CA ILE A 273 -11.78 10.33 23.64
C ILE A 273 -11.11 11.52 24.34
N SER A 274 -11.88 12.27 25.14
CA SER A 274 -11.37 13.47 25.84
C SER A 274 -10.26 13.17 26.86
N HIS A 275 -10.28 12.00 27.50
CA HIS A 275 -9.32 11.60 28.52
C HIS A 275 -8.12 10.89 27.88
N LYS A 276 -6.95 11.53 27.88
CA LYS A 276 -5.70 11.02 27.27
C LYS A 276 -5.31 9.62 27.75
N HIS A 277 -5.49 9.33 29.04
CA HIS A 277 -5.19 8.01 29.60
C HIS A 277 -6.12 6.92 29.06
N ILE A 278 -7.41 7.20 28.89
CA ILE A 278 -8.36 6.26 28.29
C ILE A 278 -8.02 6.04 26.81
N ALA A 279 -7.72 7.09 26.07
CA ALA A 279 -7.26 6.97 24.69
C ALA A 279 -5.98 6.11 24.58
N ALA A 280 -5.02 6.33 25.46
CA ALA A 280 -3.78 5.53 25.51
C ALA A 280 -4.08 4.04 25.81
N VAL A 281 -4.96 3.75 26.77
CA VAL A 281 -5.36 2.36 27.07
C VAL A 281 -6.03 1.69 25.87
N VAL A 282 -6.95 2.38 25.19
CA VAL A 282 -7.63 1.85 24.01
C VAL A 282 -6.64 1.58 22.87
N LEU A 283 -5.70 2.51 22.63
CA LEU A 283 -4.66 2.32 21.60
C LEU A 283 -3.71 1.18 21.95
N SER A 284 -3.32 1.05 23.23
CA SER A 284 -2.45 -0.05 23.69
C SER A 284 -3.16 -1.39 23.58
N ALA A 285 -4.43 -1.47 23.96
CA ALA A 285 -5.23 -2.69 23.82
C ALA A 285 -5.37 -3.10 22.35
N ALA A 286 -5.66 -2.14 21.46
CA ALA A 286 -5.72 -2.40 20.03
C ALA A 286 -4.38 -2.85 19.47
N LEU A 287 -3.25 -2.29 19.93
CA LEU A 287 -1.91 -2.73 19.53
C LEU A 287 -1.63 -4.17 19.97
N LEU A 288 -1.96 -4.52 21.20
CA LEU A 288 -1.81 -5.90 21.70
C LEU A 288 -2.68 -6.88 20.91
N MET A 289 -3.93 -6.50 20.60
CA MET A 289 -4.81 -7.30 19.74
C MET A 289 -4.27 -7.43 18.32
N GLN A 290 -3.65 -6.38 17.78
CA GLN A 290 -3.00 -6.41 16.46
C GLN A 290 -1.83 -7.41 16.45
N ILE A 291 -0.96 -7.37 17.46
CA ILE A 291 0.19 -8.28 17.59
C ILE A 291 -0.30 -9.72 17.77
N TYR A 292 -1.32 -9.94 18.61
CA TYR A 292 -1.90 -11.26 18.81
C TYR A 292 -2.52 -11.82 17.53
N ASP A 293 -3.28 -11.00 16.81
CA ASP A 293 -3.92 -11.39 15.55
C ASP A 293 -2.89 -11.74 14.48
N LEU A 294 -1.83 -10.95 14.35
CA LEU A 294 -0.77 -11.15 13.36
C LEU A 294 0.31 -12.14 13.80
N SER A 295 0.15 -12.80 14.95
CA SER A 295 1.16 -13.75 15.44
C SER A 295 1.49 -14.86 14.44
N PRO A 296 0.56 -15.44 13.64
CA PRO A 296 0.92 -16.43 12.63
C PRO A 296 1.84 -15.86 11.54
N LEU A 297 1.61 -14.62 11.12
CA LEU A 297 2.46 -13.94 10.13
C LEU A 297 3.87 -13.64 10.69
N ILE A 298 3.98 -13.30 11.97
CA ILE A 298 5.24 -13.02 12.64
C ILE A 298 6.03 -14.33 12.84
N THR A 299 5.40 -15.36 13.41
CA THR A 299 6.07 -16.63 13.75
C THR A 299 6.40 -17.47 12.51
N SER A 300 5.61 -17.37 11.42
CA SER A 300 5.95 -18.06 10.17
C SER A 300 7.27 -17.62 9.56
N ARG A 301 7.84 -16.51 10.04
CA ARG A 301 9.14 -15.98 9.59
C ARG A 301 10.32 -16.50 10.39
N ASP A 302 10.10 -16.96 11.61
CA ASP A 302 11.15 -17.56 12.43
C ASP A 302 11.72 -18.83 11.77
N THR A 303 10.87 -19.59 11.08
CA THR A 303 11.27 -20.80 10.36
C THR A 303 12.16 -20.50 9.14
N LEU A 304 12.05 -19.31 8.53
CA LEU A 304 12.86 -18.93 7.36
C LEU A 304 14.32 -18.57 7.73
N THR A 305 14.57 -18.27 9.00
CA THR A 305 15.88 -17.86 9.50
C THR A 305 16.58 -18.95 10.32
N SER A 306 15.92 -20.09 10.59
CA SER A 306 16.51 -21.19 11.33
C SER A 306 17.52 -21.95 10.45
N GLU A 307 18.69 -22.27 11.00
CA GLU A 307 19.72 -23.07 10.33
C GLU A 307 19.21 -24.45 9.90
N GLU A 308 18.22 -25.00 10.63
CA GLU A 308 17.58 -26.28 10.32
C GLU A 308 16.84 -26.28 8.96
N ASN A 309 16.42 -25.13 8.47
CA ASN A 309 15.73 -24.99 7.19
C ASN A 309 16.67 -24.63 6.02
N GLN A 310 17.98 -24.54 6.23
CA GLN A 310 18.93 -24.40 5.14
C GLN A 310 19.04 -25.73 4.41
N MET A 311 18.42 -25.80 3.24
CA MET A 311 18.53 -26.99 2.38
C MET A 311 19.94 -27.08 1.82
N ASN A 312 20.81 -27.84 2.49
CA ASN A 312 22.17 -28.07 2.02
C ASN A 312 22.22 -29.31 1.12
N VAL A 313 21.60 -29.22 -0.05
CA VAL A 313 21.53 -30.31 -1.05
C VAL A 313 22.92 -30.67 -1.57
N PHE A 314 23.87 -29.74 -1.51
CA PHE A 314 25.20 -29.84 -2.08
C PHE A 314 26.30 -30.03 -1.02
N SER A 315 25.99 -30.43 0.21
CA SER A 315 26.93 -30.60 1.32
C SER A 315 27.93 -31.77 1.18
N SER A 316 27.78 -32.58 0.15
CA SER A 316 28.64 -33.75 -0.06
C SER A 316 29.96 -33.36 -0.72
N GLU A 317 31.13 -33.83 -0.20
CA GLU A 317 32.46 -33.72 -0.84
C GLU A 317 32.49 -34.16 -2.32
N ARG A 318 31.52 -34.97 -2.73
CA ARG A 318 31.38 -35.42 -4.12
C ARG A 318 31.06 -34.23 -5.04
N TRP A 319 30.29 -33.27 -4.59
CA TRP A 319 29.98 -32.08 -5.38
C TRP A 319 31.20 -31.18 -5.55
N GLU A 320 31.99 -30.98 -4.51
CA GLU A 320 33.23 -30.22 -4.60
C GLU A 320 34.22 -30.83 -5.61
N LYS A 321 34.33 -32.16 -5.63
CA LYS A 321 35.18 -32.85 -6.61
C LYS A 321 34.70 -32.71 -8.05
N VAL A 322 33.37 -32.74 -8.26
CA VAL A 322 32.81 -32.61 -9.61
C VAL A 322 32.93 -31.19 -10.16
N THR A 323 32.93 -30.19 -9.28
CA THR A 323 32.92 -28.76 -9.68
C THR A 323 34.31 -28.17 -9.94
N GLN A 324 35.41 -28.81 -9.47
CA GLN A 324 36.80 -28.28 -9.54
C GLN A 324 37.27 -27.80 -10.93
N SER A 325 36.61 -28.17 -12.02
CA SER A 325 36.95 -27.75 -13.38
C SER A 325 35.73 -27.23 -14.17
N LYS A 326 34.63 -26.91 -13.50
CA LYS A 326 33.40 -26.53 -14.15
C LYS A 326 33.14 -25.04 -13.94
N THR A 327 32.68 -24.38 -14.99
CA THR A 327 32.39 -22.94 -15.01
C THR A 327 30.90 -22.64 -15.20
N HIS A 328 30.07 -23.68 -15.38
CA HIS A 328 28.64 -23.52 -15.65
C HIS A 328 27.85 -24.65 -14.98
N LEU A 329 26.75 -24.27 -14.29
CA LEU A 329 25.77 -25.15 -13.71
C LEU A 329 24.48 -25.11 -14.51
N GLN A 330 24.10 -26.21 -15.11
CA GLN A 330 22.85 -26.32 -15.84
C GLN A 330 21.89 -27.29 -15.13
N THR A 331 20.66 -26.85 -14.91
CA THR A 331 19.60 -27.69 -14.33
C THR A 331 18.73 -28.31 -15.42
N MET A 332 18.30 -29.56 -15.18
CA MET A 332 17.35 -30.26 -16.05
C MET A 332 16.13 -30.68 -15.24
N PRO A 333 14.92 -30.24 -15.57
CA PRO A 333 14.57 -29.40 -16.74
C PRO A 333 15.11 -27.99 -16.64
N PHE A 334 15.32 -27.35 -17.79
CA PHE A 334 15.96 -26.04 -17.92
C PHE A 334 15.21 -24.91 -17.19
N ASN A 335 13.95 -25.06 -16.93
CA ASN A 335 13.11 -24.06 -16.24
C ASN A 335 12.52 -24.64 -14.95
N MET A 336 13.28 -24.62 -13.88
CA MET A 336 12.84 -25.09 -12.56
C MET A 336 11.75 -24.18 -11.93
N MET A 337 11.64 -22.91 -12.35
CA MET A 337 10.67 -21.97 -11.79
C MET A 337 9.21 -22.24 -12.21
N TRP A 338 8.98 -23.04 -13.25
CA TRP A 338 7.64 -23.31 -13.79
C TRP A 338 7.19 -24.77 -13.63
N GLY A 339 8.01 -25.59 -12.97
CA GLY A 339 7.70 -26.98 -12.64
C GLY A 339 7.27 -27.17 -11.20
N ASN A 340 7.00 -28.40 -10.80
CA ASN A 340 6.72 -28.81 -9.42
C ASN A 340 7.96 -28.82 -8.51
N PHE A 341 8.96 -27.99 -8.80
CA PHE A 341 10.16 -27.88 -7.99
C PHE A 341 9.95 -26.84 -6.91
N ASP A 342 10.36 -27.21 -5.70
CA ASP A 342 10.40 -26.32 -4.57
C ASP A 342 11.43 -25.18 -4.84
N MET A 343 11.05 -23.94 -4.56
CA MET A 343 11.92 -22.76 -4.72
C MET A 343 13.22 -22.91 -3.93
N ASP A 344 13.24 -23.66 -2.84
CA ASP A 344 14.42 -23.93 -2.03
C ASP A 344 15.50 -24.67 -2.83
N HIS A 345 15.13 -25.59 -3.71
CA HIS A 345 16.07 -26.25 -4.62
C HIS A 345 16.66 -25.26 -5.64
N VAL A 346 15.87 -24.32 -6.14
CA VAL A 346 16.34 -23.29 -7.08
C VAL A 346 17.37 -22.40 -6.40
N TYR A 347 17.10 -21.98 -5.16
CA TYR A 347 18.03 -21.16 -4.37
C TYR A 347 19.29 -21.95 -3.98
N ALA A 348 19.16 -23.23 -3.64
CA ALA A 348 20.31 -24.07 -3.35
C ALA A 348 21.23 -24.20 -4.57
N CYS A 349 20.69 -24.40 -5.76
CA CYS A 349 21.49 -24.41 -7.02
C CYS A 349 22.16 -23.07 -7.29
N ALA A 350 21.44 -21.96 -7.08
CA ALA A 350 21.99 -20.62 -7.32
C ALA A 350 23.11 -20.29 -6.34
N ASN A 351 22.95 -20.60 -5.05
CA ASN A 351 23.97 -20.41 -4.04
C ASN A 351 25.21 -21.28 -4.32
N PHE A 352 24.98 -22.54 -4.67
CA PHE A 352 26.07 -23.44 -5.02
C PHE A 352 26.88 -22.95 -6.24
N ALA A 353 26.20 -22.44 -7.27
CA ALA A 353 26.88 -21.85 -8.42
C ALA A 353 27.69 -20.61 -8.03
N LEU A 354 27.13 -19.76 -7.13
CA LEU A 354 27.81 -18.56 -6.63
C LEU A 354 29.05 -18.93 -5.81
N ASP A 355 28.96 -19.91 -4.92
CA ASP A 355 30.08 -20.35 -4.06
C ASP A 355 31.24 -20.96 -4.84
N HIS A 356 30.96 -21.45 -6.04
CA HIS A 356 31.95 -22.07 -6.94
C HIS A 356 32.27 -21.24 -8.19
N ASP A 357 31.95 -19.95 -8.23
CA ASP A 357 32.21 -19.03 -9.34
C ASP A 357 31.69 -19.54 -10.71
N MET A 358 30.53 -20.22 -10.69
CA MET A 358 29.89 -20.75 -11.87
C MET A 358 28.78 -19.81 -12.38
N THR A 359 28.59 -19.82 -13.70
CA THR A 359 27.39 -19.25 -14.34
C THR A 359 26.23 -20.27 -14.33
N THR A 360 24.99 -19.78 -14.36
CA THR A 360 23.78 -20.63 -14.40
C THR A 360 22.99 -20.40 -15.68
#